data_6ec3ea0c6a103c0dd95d28ac1d80453b
#
_entry.id   6ec3ea0c6a103c0dd95d28ac1d80453b
#
_cell.length_a   1.000
_cell.length_b   1.000
_cell.length_c   1.000
_cell.angle_alpha   90.00
_cell.angle_beta   90.00
_cell.angle_gamma   90.00
#
_symmetry.space_group_name_H-M   'P 1'
#
loop_
_entity.id
_entity.type
_entity.pdbx_description
1 polymer ?
#
loop_
_entity_poly.entity_id
_entity_poly.type
_entity_poly.pdbx_seq_one_letter_code
_entity_poly.pdbx_strand_id
1 'polypeptide(L)'
;MDSSGRSALREMRTMARLSLGILPLALLNDLTVGISLGFVWEEDGRLVGNVSVYPAKLPRSVGSSWIIANVGVHPLYQRRGIARKLMLRAMQMIRDKEGAQALLQVDDYNTAAIDLYKGLGFVSERTFSTYRRSPSLRFPVSPLTGRPYIRRRRRSEWRQEMQLAMELRPGERGGIGWLR
;
A
#
# COMPACT_ATOMS: atom_id res chain seq x y z
N MET A 1 9.56 16.35 12.05
CA MET A 1 9.10 14.94 11.99
C MET A 1 7.63 14.94 12.35
N ASP A 2 6.79 14.63 11.38
CA ASP A 2 5.33 14.72 11.45
C ASP A 2 4.74 13.63 12.38
N SER A 3 3.59 13.90 12.99
CA SER A 3 2.87 12.99 13.90
C SER A 3 2.53 11.64 13.24
N SER A 4 2.35 11.62 11.93
CA SER A 4 2.10 10.41 11.12
C SER A 4 3.31 9.47 11.09
N GLY A 5 4.52 9.98 11.00
CA GLY A 5 5.74 9.18 11.04
C GLY A 5 6.02 8.54 12.40
N ARG A 6 5.59 9.20 13.49
CA ARG A 6 5.75 8.66 14.86
C ARG A 6 4.77 7.54 15.19
N SER A 7 3.56 7.55 14.62
CA SER A 7 2.61 6.45 14.79
C SER A 7 3.06 5.21 14.03
N ALA A 8 3.53 5.36 12.80
CA ALA A 8 4.07 4.26 11.98
C ALA A 8 5.30 3.60 12.64
N LEU A 9 6.21 4.41 13.20
CA LEU A 9 7.38 3.89 13.94
C LEU A 9 6.98 3.15 15.23
N ARG A 10 5.90 3.55 15.88
CA ARG A 10 5.39 2.87 17.08
C ARG A 10 4.77 1.52 16.74
N GLU A 11 4.01 1.45 15.65
CA GLU A 11 3.45 0.20 15.13
C GLU A 11 4.54 -0.77 14.67
N MET A 12 5.55 -0.27 13.94
CA MET A 12 6.71 -1.08 13.54
C MET A 12 7.48 -1.64 14.73
N ARG A 13 7.69 -0.86 15.81
CA ARG A 13 8.34 -1.33 17.05
C ARG A 13 7.51 -2.38 17.79
N THR A 14 6.19 -2.28 17.75
CA THR A 14 5.31 -3.26 18.40
C THR A 14 5.34 -4.59 17.62
N MET A 15 5.33 -4.54 16.31
CA MET A 15 5.48 -5.74 15.46
C MET A 15 6.86 -6.38 15.59
N ALA A 16 7.93 -5.60 15.66
CA ALA A 16 9.29 -6.12 15.85
C ALA A 16 9.50 -6.82 17.21
N ARG A 17 8.82 -6.39 18.25
CA ARG A 17 8.88 -7.05 19.58
C ARG A 17 8.10 -8.36 19.66
N LEU A 18 7.07 -8.54 18.84
CA LEU A 18 6.30 -9.78 18.74
C LEU A 18 7.05 -10.86 17.93
N SER A 19 8.04 -10.49 17.12
CA SER A 19 8.80 -11.42 16.29
C SER A 19 9.95 -12.15 17.01
N LEU A 20 10.26 -11.80 18.24
CA LEU A 20 11.39 -12.36 19.00
C LEU A 20 11.12 -13.69 19.70
N GLY A 21 9.94 -14.28 19.56
CA GLY A 21 9.55 -15.50 20.29
C GLY A 21 8.96 -16.65 19.50
N ILE A 22 8.88 -16.62 18.17
CA ILE A 22 8.14 -17.64 17.39
C ILE A 22 9.00 -18.21 16.27
N LEU A 23 9.41 -19.45 16.42
CA LEU A 23 10.03 -20.32 15.42
C LEU A 23 9.02 -20.75 14.36
N PRO A 24 9.38 -21.15 13.18
CA PRO A 24 9.84 -20.48 11.97
C PRO A 24 8.70 -19.76 11.24
N LEU A 25 8.58 -18.48 11.47
CA LEU A 25 7.57 -17.61 10.86
C LEU A 25 7.64 -17.61 9.33
N ALA A 26 8.74 -18.02 8.72
CA ALA A 26 8.86 -18.09 7.27
C ALA A 26 7.89 -19.11 6.64
N LEU A 27 7.62 -20.23 7.32
CA LEU A 27 6.64 -21.26 6.89
C LEU A 27 5.19 -20.84 7.20
N LEU A 28 4.98 -20.05 8.26
CA LEU A 28 3.67 -19.50 8.62
C LEU A 28 3.32 -18.25 7.78
N ASN A 29 4.31 -17.62 7.16
CA ASN A 29 4.13 -16.42 6.33
C ASN A 29 3.28 -16.68 5.08
N ASP A 30 3.29 -17.89 4.55
CA ASP A 30 2.42 -18.32 3.45
C ASP A 30 0.98 -18.63 3.92
N LEU A 31 0.79 -18.84 5.22
CA LEU A 31 -0.52 -19.15 5.82
C LEU A 31 -1.19 -17.94 6.51
N THR A 32 -0.42 -16.92 6.89
CA THR A 32 -0.96 -15.72 7.57
C THR A 32 -1.03 -14.54 6.60
N VAL A 33 -2.22 -14.27 6.15
CA VAL A 33 -2.59 -13.07 5.38
C VAL A 33 -2.29 -11.83 6.22
N GLY A 34 -1.15 -11.19 6.01
CA GLY A 34 -0.89 -9.89 6.63
C GLY A 34 0.55 -9.55 7.01
N ILE A 35 1.51 -10.45 6.92
CA ILE A 35 2.91 -10.11 7.20
C ILE A 35 3.52 -9.50 5.94
N SER A 36 4.11 -8.32 6.09
CA SER A 36 4.84 -7.64 5.03
C SER A 36 6.05 -8.46 4.60
N LEU A 37 6.07 -8.88 3.34
CA LEU A 37 7.27 -9.35 2.69
C LEU A 37 8.09 -8.14 2.26
N GLY A 38 9.42 -8.31 2.09
CA GLY A 38 10.22 -7.21 1.60
C GLY A 38 11.71 -7.45 1.73
N PHE A 39 12.46 -6.41 1.44
CA PHE A 39 13.92 -6.45 1.49
C PHE A 39 14.45 -5.21 2.20
N VAL A 40 15.58 -5.39 2.84
CA VAL A 40 16.34 -4.30 3.44
C VAL A 40 17.72 -4.23 2.81
N TRP A 41 18.31 -3.06 2.86
CA TRP A 41 19.70 -2.84 2.52
C TRP A 41 20.47 -2.57 3.80
N GLU A 42 21.44 -3.42 4.07
CA GLU A 42 22.35 -3.27 5.21
C GLU A 42 23.72 -2.83 4.72
N GLU A 43 24.34 -1.90 5.42
CA GLU A 43 25.70 -1.43 5.21
C GLU A 43 26.33 -1.16 6.58
N ASP A 44 27.48 -1.78 6.86
CA ASP A 44 28.20 -1.71 8.13
C ASP A 44 27.32 -2.03 9.36
N GLY A 45 26.49 -3.07 9.27
CA GLY A 45 25.58 -3.51 10.33
C GLY A 45 24.39 -2.57 10.58
N ARG A 46 24.14 -1.60 9.67
CA ARG A 46 23.02 -0.66 9.77
C ARG A 46 22.05 -0.85 8.62
N LEU A 47 20.76 -0.86 8.95
CA LEU A 47 19.71 -0.84 7.94
C LEU A 47 19.59 0.57 7.37
N VAL A 48 19.97 0.73 6.11
CA VAL A 48 20.00 2.04 5.43
C VAL A 48 19.00 2.16 4.29
N GLY A 49 18.28 1.07 3.96
CA GLY A 49 17.21 1.08 2.97
C GLY A 49 16.22 -0.04 3.19
N ASN A 50 15.00 0.13 2.72
CA ASN A 50 13.94 -0.88 2.80
C ASN A 50 12.97 -0.77 1.62
N VAL A 51 12.29 -1.89 1.35
CA VAL A 51 11.10 -1.99 0.53
C VAL A 51 10.17 -3.05 1.11
N SER A 52 8.89 -2.78 1.17
CA SER A 52 7.86 -3.72 1.61
C SER A 52 7.01 -4.16 0.41
N VAL A 53 6.56 -5.42 0.43
CA VAL A 53 5.75 -6.00 -0.63
C VAL A 53 4.57 -6.75 0.00
N TYR A 54 3.36 -6.52 -0.51
CA TYR A 54 2.14 -7.13 0.00
C TYR A 54 1.31 -7.70 -1.16
N PRO A 55 0.66 -8.86 -1.00
CA PRO A 55 -0.38 -9.25 -1.94
C PRO A 55 -1.55 -8.27 -1.86
N ALA A 56 -2.01 -7.79 -3.00
CA ALA A 56 -3.19 -6.95 -3.09
C ALA A 56 -4.45 -7.82 -3.03
N LYS A 57 -5.42 -7.42 -2.20
CA LYS A 57 -6.72 -8.10 -2.12
C LYS A 57 -7.66 -7.57 -3.22
N LEU A 58 -7.31 -7.82 -4.47
CA LEU A 58 -8.13 -7.46 -5.63
C LEU A 58 -8.95 -8.66 -6.12
N PRO A 59 -10.06 -8.43 -6.85
CA PRO A 59 -10.80 -9.51 -7.49
C PRO A 59 -9.93 -10.35 -8.40
N ARG A 60 -10.17 -11.66 -8.46
CA ARG A 60 -9.40 -12.60 -9.31
C ARG A 60 -9.39 -12.23 -10.79
N SER A 61 -10.42 -11.51 -11.26
CA SER A 61 -10.48 -11.00 -12.64
C SER A 61 -9.36 -10.01 -13.01
N VAL A 62 -8.72 -9.41 -12.01
CA VAL A 62 -7.59 -8.47 -12.20
C VAL A 62 -6.24 -9.19 -12.17
N GLY A 63 -6.23 -10.50 -11.88
CA GLY A 63 -5.02 -11.28 -11.72
C GLY A 63 -4.34 -11.11 -10.36
N SER A 64 -3.22 -11.82 -10.17
CA SER A 64 -2.40 -11.74 -8.96
C SER A 64 -1.70 -10.38 -8.88
N SER A 65 -2.20 -9.51 -8.04
CA SER A 65 -1.72 -8.13 -7.90
C SER A 65 -0.95 -7.95 -6.61
N TRP A 66 0.10 -7.15 -6.64
CA TRP A 66 0.99 -6.90 -5.52
C TRP A 66 1.15 -5.41 -5.28
N ILE A 67 1.34 -5.03 -4.02
CA ILE A 67 1.60 -3.66 -3.61
C ILE A 67 3.05 -3.54 -3.18
N ILE A 68 3.76 -2.59 -3.74
CA ILE A 68 5.08 -2.17 -3.27
C ILE A 68 4.89 -0.89 -2.44
N ALA A 69 5.41 -0.90 -1.22
CA ALA A 69 5.27 0.22 -0.29
C ALA A 69 6.55 0.43 0.53
N ASN A 70 6.57 1.52 1.29
CA ASN A 70 7.67 1.83 2.20
C ASN A 70 9.06 1.79 1.54
N VAL A 71 9.15 2.24 0.30
CA VAL A 71 10.45 2.37 -0.38
C VAL A 71 11.21 3.53 0.23
N GLY A 72 12.26 3.23 0.95
CA GLY A 72 13.03 4.24 1.67
C GLY A 72 14.52 3.98 1.63
N VAL A 73 15.31 5.05 1.56
CA VAL A 73 16.77 5.02 1.70
C VAL A 73 17.18 6.18 2.60
N HIS A 74 17.98 5.86 3.61
CA HIS A 74 18.49 6.84 4.54
C HIS A 74 19.20 7.99 3.81
N PRO A 75 18.99 9.27 4.16
CA PRO A 75 19.49 10.42 3.42
C PRO A 75 20.98 10.36 3.06
N LEU A 76 21.85 9.95 3.98
CA LEU A 76 23.29 9.84 3.75
C LEU A 76 23.70 8.74 2.75
N TYR A 77 22.77 7.86 2.38
CA TYR A 77 23.01 6.72 1.48
C TYR A 77 22.24 6.83 0.17
N GLN A 78 21.51 7.93 -0.02
CA GLN A 78 20.80 8.20 -1.26
C GLN A 78 21.74 8.41 -2.44
N ARG A 79 21.20 8.35 -3.67
CA ARG A 79 21.94 8.54 -4.95
C ARG A 79 23.02 7.50 -5.22
N ARG A 80 23.06 6.39 -4.48
CA ARG A 80 23.96 5.25 -4.68
C ARG A 80 23.31 4.06 -5.39
N GLY A 81 22.10 4.24 -5.94
CA GLY A 81 21.33 3.18 -6.62
C GLY A 81 20.65 2.17 -5.70
N ILE A 82 20.68 2.36 -4.37
CA ILE A 82 20.11 1.43 -3.38
C ILE A 82 18.62 1.22 -3.63
N ALA A 83 17.83 2.30 -3.76
CA ALA A 83 16.39 2.20 -4.04
C ALA A 83 16.11 1.39 -5.31
N ARG A 84 16.87 1.60 -6.38
CA ARG A 84 16.74 0.85 -7.64
C ARG A 84 16.99 -0.64 -7.44
N LYS A 85 18.03 -1.02 -6.69
CA LYS A 85 18.36 -2.42 -6.41
C LYS A 85 17.30 -3.08 -5.55
N LEU A 86 16.78 -2.39 -4.53
CA LEU A 86 15.67 -2.87 -3.69
C LEU A 86 14.40 -3.09 -4.51
N MET A 87 14.04 -2.14 -5.37
CA MET A 87 12.89 -2.25 -6.27
C MET A 87 13.04 -3.42 -7.24
N LEU A 88 14.19 -3.59 -7.88
CA LEU A 88 14.45 -4.72 -8.78
C LEU A 88 14.30 -6.06 -8.05
N ARG A 89 14.77 -6.15 -6.81
CA ARG A 89 14.61 -7.38 -6.01
C ARG A 89 13.16 -7.63 -5.63
N ALA A 90 12.41 -6.58 -5.28
CA ALA A 90 10.98 -6.68 -5.00
C ALA A 90 10.19 -7.14 -6.25
N MET A 91 10.46 -6.56 -7.40
CA MET A 91 9.84 -6.95 -8.67
C MET A 91 10.18 -8.39 -9.06
N GLN A 92 11.42 -8.83 -8.83
CA GLN A 92 11.81 -10.22 -9.05
C GLN A 92 11.02 -11.19 -8.16
N MET A 93 10.88 -10.87 -6.87
CA MET A 93 10.08 -11.69 -5.94
C MET A 93 8.60 -11.76 -6.37
N ILE A 94 8.03 -10.66 -6.84
CA ILE A 94 6.65 -10.63 -7.36
C ILE A 94 6.53 -11.55 -8.57
N ARG A 95 7.50 -11.53 -9.47
CA ARG A 95 7.55 -12.41 -10.64
C ARG A 95 7.67 -13.89 -10.25
N ASP A 96 8.56 -14.20 -9.30
CA ASP A 96 8.75 -15.58 -8.79
C ASP A 96 7.48 -16.13 -8.13
N LYS A 97 6.59 -15.25 -7.66
CA LYS A 97 5.27 -15.57 -7.10
C LYS A 97 4.14 -15.45 -8.14
N GLU A 98 4.47 -15.45 -9.42
CA GLU A 98 3.50 -15.37 -10.54
C GLU A 98 2.58 -14.14 -10.45
N GLY A 99 3.10 -13.04 -9.92
CA GLY A 99 2.38 -11.78 -9.84
C GLY A 99 2.16 -11.19 -11.24
N ALA A 100 0.90 -10.92 -11.59
CA ALA A 100 0.53 -10.33 -12.87
C ALA A 100 0.86 -8.84 -12.95
N GLN A 101 0.81 -8.14 -11.82
CA GLN A 101 1.11 -6.71 -11.76
C GLN A 101 1.60 -6.27 -10.38
N ALA A 102 2.37 -5.20 -10.36
CA ALA A 102 2.81 -4.50 -9.16
C ALA A 102 2.28 -3.07 -9.15
N LEU A 103 1.72 -2.65 -8.03
CA LEU A 103 1.15 -1.32 -7.82
C LEU A 103 1.94 -0.60 -6.73
N LEU A 104 2.11 0.69 -6.86
CA LEU A 104 2.68 1.55 -5.82
C LEU A 104 1.98 2.91 -5.82
N GLN A 105 2.13 3.62 -4.71
CA GLN A 105 1.68 5.00 -4.57
C GLN A 105 2.88 5.88 -4.23
N VAL A 106 2.91 7.05 -4.80
CA VAL A 106 3.95 8.05 -4.59
C VAL A 106 3.32 9.44 -4.52
N ASP A 107 3.89 10.31 -3.70
CA ASP A 107 3.48 11.70 -3.65
C ASP A 107 3.90 12.44 -4.93
N ASP A 108 3.03 13.27 -5.47
CA ASP A 108 3.23 13.97 -6.75
C ASP A 108 4.42 14.95 -6.74
N TYR A 109 4.81 15.44 -5.57
CA TYR A 109 6.00 16.27 -5.39
C TYR A 109 7.32 15.47 -5.25
N ASN A 110 7.27 14.15 -5.11
CA ASN A 110 8.45 13.28 -5.00
C ASN A 110 8.98 12.89 -6.39
N THR A 111 9.50 13.88 -7.11
CA THR A 111 9.99 13.73 -8.49
C THR A 111 11.08 12.67 -8.62
N ALA A 112 11.98 12.58 -7.65
CA ALA A 112 13.07 11.59 -7.65
C ALA A 112 12.55 10.14 -7.59
N ALA A 113 11.50 9.89 -6.82
CA ALA A 113 10.85 8.57 -6.77
C ALA A 113 10.06 8.29 -8.05
N ILE A 114 9.34 9.29 -8.57
CA ILE A 114 8.60 9.19 -9.84
C ILE A 114 9.54 8.80 -10.97
N ASP A 115 10.70 9.48 -11.10
CA ASP A 115 11.69 9.19 -12.12
C ASP A 115 12.28 7.79 -11.97
N LEU A 116 12.55 7.36 -10.73
CA LEU A 116 12.98 5.99 -10.45
C LEU A 116 11.96 4.98 -10.94
N TYR A 117 10.67 5.17 -10.60
CA TYR A 117 9.61 4.22 -10.96
C TYR A 117 9.35 4.20 -12.46
N LYS A 118 9.31 5.35 -13.13
CA LYS A 118 9.24 5.43 -14.59
C LYS A 118 10.42 4.71 -15.26
N GLY A 119 11.63 4.92 -14.75
CA GLY A 119 12.84 4.25 -15.22
C GLY A 119 12.89 2.73 -14.95
N LEU A 120 11.95 2.20 -14.15
CA LEU A 120 11.72 0.77 -13.90
C LEU A 120 10.50 0.23 -14.67
N GLY A 121 9.86 1.03 -15.51
CA GLY A 121 8.74 0.62 -16.35
C GLY A 121 7.36 0.79 -15.70
N PHE A 122 7.25 1.47 -14.56
CA PHE A 122 5.95 1.82 -14.00
C PHE A 122 5.31 2.95 -14.80
N VAL A 123 4.01 2.82 -15.03
CA VAL A 123 3.19 3.85 -15.68
C VAL A 123 2.26 4.49 -14.67
N SER A 124 2.00 5.80 -14.81
CA SER A 124 1.04 6.48 -13.95
C SER A 124 -0.38 6.15 -14.40
N GLU A 125 -1.19 5.62 -13.48
CA GLU A 125 -2.59 5.28 -13.77
C GLU A 125 -3.54 6.38 -13.30
N ARG A 126 -3.30 6.97 -12.11
CA ARG A 126 -4.21 7.95 -11.52
C ARG A 126 -3.55 8.78 -10.43
N THR A 127 -4.17 9.91 -10.13
CA THR A 127 -3.81 10.78 -9.00
C THR A 127 -4.94 10.77 -7.98
N PHE A 128 -4.59 10.80 -6.68
CA PHE A 128 -5.54 10.85 -5.58
C PHE A 128 -5.33 12.12 -4.76
N SER A 129 -6.43 12.66 -4.27
CA SER A 129 -6.40 13.72 -3.26
C SER A 129 -6.80 13.16 -1.91
N THR A 130 -6.05 13.49 -0.88
CA THR A 130 -6.37 13.12 0.50
C THR A 130 -6.98 14.31 1.23
N TYR A 131 -8.19 14.13 1.74
CA TYR A 131 -8.88 15.14 2.52
C TYR A 131 -8.89 14.75 3.99
N ARG A 132 -8.52 15.69 4.86
CA ARG A 132 -8.58 15.49 6.32
C ARG A 132 -9.57 16.47 6.93
N ARG A 133 -10.42 15.99 7.81
CA ARG A 133 -11.36 16.80 8.57
C ARG A 133 -11.22 16.49 10.06
N SER A 134 -11.15 17.51 10.89
CA SER A 134 -11.18 17.33 12.36
C SER A 134 -12.56 16.83 12.80
N PRO A 135 -12.64 15.81 13.67
CA PRO A 135 -13.91 15.34 14.21
C PRO A 135 -14.61 16.38 15.10
N SER A 136 -13.86 17.37 15.63
CA SER A 136 -14.41 18.46 16.44
C SER A 136 -15.17 19.53 15.65
N LEU A 137 -15.01 19.56 14.32
CA LEU A 137 -15.74 20.50 13.48
C LEU A 137 -17.23 20.10 13.42
N ARG A 138 -18.12 21.07 13.64
CA ARG A 138 -19.57 20.86 13.47
C ARG A 138 -19.87 20.37 12.06
N PHE A 139 -20.78 19.40 11.96
CA PHE A 139 -21.26 18.96 10.65
C PHE A 139 -22.04 20.09 9.99
N PRO A 140 -21.82 20.34 8.69
CA PRO A 140 -22.70 21.22 7.95
C PRO A 140 -24.12 20.63 7.96
N VAL A 141 -25.11 21.45 8.27
CA VAL A 141 -26.50 21.05 8.15
C VAL A 141 -26.80 20.99 6.66
N SER A 142 -26.94 19.75 6.14
CA SER A 142 -27.44 19.56 4.78
C SER A 142 -28.92 19.23 4.85
N PRO A 143 -29.79 20.02 4.22
CA PRO A 143 -31.19 19.63 4.10
C PRO A 143 -31.26 18.39 3.18
N LEU A 144 -31.40 17.19 3.77
CA LEU A 144 -31.71 16.01 3.02
C LEU A 144 -33.16 16.14 2.52
N THR A 145 -33.32 16.45 1.25
CA THR A 145 -34.62 16.40 0.59
C THR A 145 -34.96 14.93 0.34
N GLY A 146 -36.06 14.48 0.91
CA GLY A 146 -36.48 13.08 0.87
C GLY A 146 -36.23 12.33 2.19
N ARG A 147 -36.64 11.06 2.24
CA ARG A 147 -36.38 10.16 3.39
C ARG A 147 -35.45 9.03 2.94
N PRO A 148 -34.12 9.27 2.78
CA PRO A 148 -33.21 8.20 2.43
C PRO A 148 -33.16 7.19 3.57
N TYR A 149 -33.24 5.90 3.22
CA TYR A 149 -33.03 4.85 4.19
C TYR A 149 -31.55 4.56 4.34
N ILE A 150 -30.92 5.11 5.38
CA ILE A 150 -29.50 4.91 5.68
C ILE A 150 -29.38 3.97 6.87
N ARG A 151 -28.68 2.86 6.69
CA ARG A 151 -28.41 1.86 7.73
C ARG A 151 -26.96 1.38 7.70
N ARG A 152 -26.58 0.66 8.73
CA ARG A 152 -25.26 0.00 8.71
C ARG A 152 -25.24 -1.12 7.65
N ARG A 153 -24.11 -1.24 6.99
CA ARG A 153 -23.81 -2.30 6.04
C ARG A 153 -23.85 -3.67 6.73
N ARG A 154 -24.33 -4.70 6.03
CA ARG A 154 -24.24 -6.10 6.42
C ARG A 154 -23.08 -6.78 5.72
N ARG A 155 -22.40 -7.71 6.38
CA ARG A 155 -21.25 -8.43 5.79
C ARG A 155 -21.63 -9.22 4.52
N SER A 156 -22.86 -9.70 4.42
CA SER A 156 -23.36 -10.44 3.26
C SER A 156 -23.52 -9.58 1.99
N GLU A 157 -23.51 -8.26 2.12
CA GLU A 157 -23.77 -7.32 1.01
C GLU A 157 -22.51 -6.97 0.19
N TRP A 158 -21.36 -7.54 0.54
CA TRP A 158 -20.08 -7.21 -0.10
C TRP A 158 -20.07 -7.40 -1.63
N ARG A 159 -20.83 -8.39 -2.15
CA ARG A 159 -20.93 -8.62 -3.61
C ARG A 159 -21.66 -7.49 -4.32
N GLN A 160 -22.78 -7.04 -3.74
CA GLN A 160 -23.58 -5.93 -4.26
C GLN A 160 -22.78 -4.62 -4.21
N GLU A 161 -22.03 -4.38 -3.12
CA GLU A 161 -21.15 -3.23 -2.99
C GLU A 161 -20.02 -3.26 -4.03
N MET A 162 -19.44 -4.44 -4.27
CA MET A 162 -18.42 -4.61 -5.28
C MET A 162 -18.98 -4.31 -6.67
N GLN A 163 -20.16 -4.84 -7.00
CA GLN A 163 -20.82 -4.56 -8.27
C GLN A 163 -21.10 -3.08 -8.43
N LEU A 164 -21.68 -2.43 -7.43
CA LEU A 164 -21.92 -0.99 -7.44
C LEU A 164 -20.63 -0.19 -7.60
N ALA A 165 -19.56 -0.59 -6.92
CA ALA A 165 -18.27 0.07 -7.06
C ALA A 165 -17.67 -0.08 -8.47
N MET A 166 -17.85 -1.23 -9.11
CA MET A 166 -17.42 -1.46 -10.49
C MET A 166 -18.23 -0.59 -11.49
N GLU A 167 -19.52 -0.46 -11.27
CA GLU A 167 -20.39 0.39 -12.09
C GLU A 167 -20.04 1.88 -11.95
N LEU A 168 -19.80 2.32 -10.71
CA LEU A 168 -19.48 3.72 -10.41
C LEU A 168 -18.05 4.11 -10.80
N ARG A 169 -17.13 3.15 -10.86
CA ARG A 169 -15.72 3.34 -11.16
C ARG A 169 -15.24 2.35 -12.20
N PRO A 170 -15.71 2.44 -13.44
CA PRO A 170 -15.21 1.61 -14.52
C PRO A 170 -13.71 1.84 -14.74
N GLY A 171 -13.05 0.90 -15.40
CA GLY A 171 -11.61 0.93 -15.65
C GLY A 171 -11.10 2.23 -16.24
N GLU A 172 -11.88 2.84 -17.14
CA GLU A 172 -11.61 4.15 -17.76
C GLU A 172 -11.52 5.30 -16.75
N ARG A 173 -12.19 5.19 -15.60
CA ARG A 173 -12.13 6.15 -14.48
C ARG A 173 -11.16 5.70 -13.37
N GLY A 174 -10.27 4.76 -13.68
CA GLY A 174 -9.28 4.28 -12.73
C GLY A 174 -9.69 3.07 -11.91
N GLY A 175 -10.80 2.40 -12.24
CA GLY A 175 -11.24 1.15 -11.60
C GLY A 175 -11.58 1.29 -10.12
N ILE A 176 -11.78 0.15 -9.49
CA ILE A 176 -11.98 0.05 -8.05
C ILE A 176 -10.63 0.31 -7.38
N GLY A 177 -10.32 1.54 -7.08
CA GLY A 177 -9.13 1.85 -6.32
C GLY A 177 -9.06 1.07 -5.00
N TRP A 178 -8.11 1.31 -4.19
CA TRP A 178 -7.86 0.72 -2.88
C TRP A 178 -9.13 0.66 -1.98
N LEU A 179 -10.06 -0.22 -2.27
CA LEU A 179 -11.13 -0.60 -1.37
C LEU A 179 -10.54 -1.57 -0.34
N ARG A 180 -10.13 -1.02 0.78
CA ARG A 180 -9.84 -1.78 1.99
C ARG A 180 -11.09 -1.93 2.84
#